data_98ce17c8fa658c5c80d261cd253ae014
#
_entry.id   98ce17c8fa658c5c80d261cd253ae014
#
_cell.length_a   1.000
_cell.length_b   1.000
_cell.length_c   1.000
_cell.angle_alpha   90.00
_cell.angle_beta   90.00
_cell.angle_gamma   90.00
#
_symmetry.space_group_name_H-M   'P 1'
#
loop_
_entity.id
_entity.type
_entity.pdbx_description
1 polymer ?
#
loop_
_entity_poly.entity_id
_entity_poly.type
_entity_poly.pdbx_seq_one_letter_code
_entity_poly.pdbx_strand_id
1 'polypeptide(L)'
;MAKIVAVTAGKGGTGKSSTCAGVSYALAKKGHRTLIIELDFGLRCLDIMLGIKDKVAFDIGDFLAGRCDIYKTASIVGMANNLQLISAASDPFMEINPDKIMQACLDMGKYYEYIIIDTAGVGAPVFKVLQKADMILMVTTPDPVCVRDASILSDNLYVRGCKNQRLVINKMPDDVLKMGLVSDLDEMIDEVGIQLLGVIPDDINVPLSFGKGVPLPLNAPAQKAYTAIAARITGEEVPLSVR
;
A
#
# COMPACT_ATOMS: atom_id res chain seq x y z
N MET A 1 1.61 -19.77 -4.62
CA MET A 1 0.70 -18.92 -3.83
C MET A 1 1.03 -17.47 -4.12
N ALA A 2 0.04 -16.58 -4.09
CA ALA A 2 0.30 -15.16 -4.22
C ALA A 2 1.19 -14.64 -3.09
N LYS A 3 2.04 -13.65 -3.38
CA LYS A 3 2.79 -12.91 -2.36
C LYS A 3 1.88 -11.82 -1.77
N ILE A 4 1.63 -11.90 -0.47
CA ILE A 4 0.79 -10.94 0.25
C ILE A 4 1.67 -9.83 0.81
N VAL A 5 1.43 -8.59 0.37
CA VAL A 5 2.14 -7.39 0.81
C VAL A 5 1.14 -6.46 1.49
N ALA A 6 1.29 -6.25 2.78
CA ALA A 6 0.43 -5.33 3.52
C ALA A 6 1.11 -3.95 3.62
N VAL A 7 0.34 -2.90 3.41
CA VAL A 7 0.84 -1.52 3.50
C VAL A 7 0.22 -0.87 4.73
N THR A 8 1.06 -0.36 5.61
CA THR A 8 0.65 0.26 6.88
C THR A 8 1.43 1.55 7.16
N ALA A 9 0.99 2.30 8.15
CA ALA A 9 1.63 3.54 8.57
C ALA A 9 1.33 3.82 10.04
N GLY A 10 2.25 4.46 10.73
CA GLY A 10 2.07 4.90 12.12
C GLY A 10 1.09 6.07 12.25
N LYS A 11 0.92 6.87 11.19
CA LYS A 11 0.09 8.09 11.19
C LYS A 11 -0.76 8.20 9.94
N GLY A 12 -1.90 8.87 10.04
CA GLY A 12 -2.73 9.24 8.89
C GLY A 12 -2.05 10.28 8.00
N GLY A 13 -2.35 10.25 6.69
CA GLY A 13 -1.86 11.25 5.74
C GLY A 13 -0.46 11.00 5.18
N THR A 14 0.24 9.93 5.58
CA THR A 14 1.58 9.55 5.05
C THR A 14 1.57 9.11 3.58
N GLY A 15 0.39 8.87 3.00
CA GLY A 15 0.24 8.41 1.61
C GLY A 15 0.25 6.89 1.46
N LYS A 16 -0.22 6.17 2.45
CA LYS A 16 -0.40 4.72 2.45
C LYS A 16 -1.17 4.24 1.21
N SER A 17 -2.40 4.73 1.00
CA SER A 17 -3.26 4.33 -0.13
C SER A 17 -2.70 4.75 -1.50
N SER A 18 -2.07 5.93 -1.60
CA SER A 18 -1.38 6.31 -2.85
C SER A 18 -0.18 5.42 -3.15
N THR A 19 0.55 4.97 -2.11
CA THR A 19 1.62 3.98 -2.27
C THR A 19 1.06 2.63 -2.72
N CYS A 20 -0.05 2.17 -2.12
CA CYS A 20 -0.77 0.97 -2.57
C CYS A 20 -1.15 1.05 -4.05
N ALA A 21 -1.81 2.15 -4.46
CA ALA A 21 -2.24 2.34 -5.84
C ALA A 21 -1.05 2.38 -6.82
N GLY A 22 -0.02 3.18 -6.50
CA GLY A 22 1.15 3.37 -7.37
C GLY A 22 1.98 2.10 -7.52
N VAL A 23 2.28 1.40 -6.42
CA VAL A 23 3.04 0.14 -6.45
C VAL A 23 2.26 -0.96 -7.16
N SER A 24 0.95 -1.10 -6.90
CA SER A 24 0.12 -2.11 -7.54
C SER A 24 -0.01 -1.86 -9.05
N TYR A 25 -0.17 -0.61 -9.46
CA TYR A 25 -0.13 -0.24 -10.87
C TYR A 25 1.21 -0.60 -11.52
N ALA A 26 2.34 -0.32 -10.84
CA ALA A 26 3.66 -0.65 -11.34
C ALA A 26 3.88 -2.17 -11.47
N LEU A 27 3.42 -2.98 -10.50
CA LEU A 27 3.45 -4.45 -10.59
C LEU A 27 2.63 -4.94 -11.79
N ALA A 28 1.42 -4.43 -11.97
CA ALA A 28 0.56 -4.80 -13.10
C ALA A 28 1.17 -4.40 -14.45
N LYS A 29 1.82 -3.23 -14.54
CA LYS A 29 2.54 -2.80 -15.75
C LYS A 29 3.76 -3.66 -16.07
N LYS A 30 4.38 -4.29 -15.08
CA LYS A 30 5.43 -5.30 -15.25
C LYS A 30 4.88 -6.66 -15.72
N GLY A 31 3.56 -6.82 -15.83
CA GLY A 31 2.90 -8.04 -16.30
C GLY A 31 2.35 -8.93 -15.17
N HIS A 32 2.58 -8.59 -13.90
CA HIS A 32 2.10 -9.38 -12.77
C HIS A 32 0.60 -9.19 -12.53
N ARG A 33 -0.12 -10.28 -12.37
CA ARG A 33 -1.54 -10.24 -11.95
C ARG A 33 -1.60 -9.80 -10.50
N THR A 34 -2.14 -8.60 -10.28
CA THR A 34 -2.13 -7.91 -9.00
C THR A 34 -3.55 -7.62 -8.52
N LEU A 35 -3.82 -7.93 -7.27
CA LEU A 35 -5.06 -7.60 -6.58
C LEU A 35 -4.77 -6.61 -5.46
N ILE A 36 -5.57 -5.57 -5.34
CA ILE A 36 -5.59 -4.70 -4.16
C ILE A 36 -6.80 -5.10 -3.31
N ILE A 37 -6.62 -5.18 -1.99
CA ILE A 37 -7.71 -5.31 -1.01
C ILE A 37 -7.65 -4.09 -0.10
N GLU A 38 -8.68 -3.25 -0.15
CA GLU A 38 -8.78 -2.05 0.69
C GLU A 38 -9.53 -2.40 1.98
N LEU A 39 -8.88 -2.15 3.13
CA LEU A 39 -9.43 -2.39 4.46
C LEU A 39 -9.67 -1.11 5.26
N ASP A 40 -9.57 0.07 4.63
CA ASP A 40 -9.86 1.36 5.28
C ASP A 40 -11.38 1.66 5.18
N PHE A 41 -12.15 0.98 6.03
CA PHE A 41 -13.61 0.99 6.00
C PHE A 41 -14.15 2.39 6.32
N GLY A 42 -15.13 2.83 5.53
CA GLY A 42 -15.76 4.15 5.65
C GLY A 42 -14.98 5.31 4.99
N LEU A 43 -13.66 5.17 4.78
CA LEU A 43 -12.83 6.17 4.08
C LEU A 43 -12.40 5.72 2.68
N ARG A 44 -13.12 4.78 2.12
CA ARG A 44 -12.94 4.22 0.80
C ARG A 44 -12.45 5.26 -0.22
N CYS A 45 -11.24 5.07 -0.75
CA CYS A 45 -10.59 6.04 -1.63
C CYS A 45 -9.93 5.41 -2.87
N LEU A 46 -9.56 4.13 -2.81
CA LEU A 46 -8.83 3.48 -3.90
C LEU A 46 -9.67 3.32 -5.17
N ASP A 47 -10.97 3.16 -5.07
CA ASP A 47 -11.87 3.12 -6.23
C ASP A 47 -11.90 4.47 -6.99
N ILE A 48 -11.80 5.60 -6.26
CA ILE A 48 -11.66 6.94 -6.85
C ILE A 48 -10.27 7.06 -7.49
N MET A 49 -9.21 6.74 -6.76
CA MET A 49 -7.82 6.85 -7.23
C MET A 49 -7.57 6.01 -8.48
N LEU A 50 -8.24 4.87 -8.60
CA LEU A 50 -8.09 3.93 -9.71
C LEU A 50 -9.15 4.12 -10.81
N GLY A 51 -10.02 5.11 -10.69
CA GLY A 51 -11.01 5.46 -11.72
C GLY A 51 -12.11 4.42 -11.94
N ILE A 52 -12.51 3.72 -10.88
CA ILE A 52 -13.53 2.67 -10.97
C ILE A 52 -14.69 2.87 -9.99
N LYS A 53 -14.84 4.06 -9.40
CA LYS A 53 -15.86 4.36 -8.39
C LYS A 53 -17.27 3.88 -8.80
N ASP A 54 -17.66 4.10 -10.06
CA ASP A 54 -18.98 3.75 -10.57
C ASP A 54 -19.08 2.31 -11.11
N LYS A 55 -18.00 1.51 -10.98
CA LYS A 55 -17.90 0.14 -11.49
C LYS A 55 -17.91 -0.93 -10.39
N VAL A 56 -17.90 -0.53 -9.14
CA VAL A 56 -17.88 -1.45 -7.99
C VAL A 56 -19.30 -1.90 -7.69
N ALA A 57 -19.62 -3.13 -8.06
CA ALA A 57 -20.94 -3.73 -7.83
C ALA A 57 -21.09 -4.32 -6.42
N PHE A 58 -20.01 -4.96 -5.92
CA PHE A 58 -19.89 -5.54 -4.57
C PHE A 58 -18.57 -5.13 -3.96
N ASP A 59 -18.55 -4.88 -2.68
CA ASP A 59 -17.36 -4.55 -1.90
C ASP A 59 -16.99 -5.67 -0.90
N ILE A 60 -15.89 -5.48 -0.15
CA ILE A 60 -15.45 -6.47 0.85
C ILE A 60 -16.51 -6.69 1.94
N GLY A 61 -17.32 -5.67 2.25
CA GLY A 61 -18.39 -5.76 3.22
C GLY A 61 -19.50 -6.72 2.79
N ASP A 62 -19.81 -6.78 1.49
CA ASP A 62 -20.77 -7.73 0.95
C ASP A 62 -20.31 -9.20 1.17
N PHE A 63 -19.01 -9.44 0.94
CA PHE A 63 -18.40 -10.73 1.22
C PHE A 63 -18.40 -11.06 2.72
N LEU A 64 -17.97 -10.13 3.57
CA LEU A 64 -17.91 -10.33 5.02
C LEU A 64 -19.29 -10.61 5.61
N ALA A 65 -20.34 -9.97 5.07
CA ALA A 65 -21.73 -10.19 5.45
C ALA A 65 -22.35 -11.45 4.83
N GLY A 66 -21.62 -12.17 3.95
CA GLY A 66 -22.12 -13.38 3.29
C GLY A 66 -23.13 -13.12 2.16
N ARG A 67 -23.21 -11.88 1.64
CA ARG A 67 -24.12 -11.51 0.55
C ARG A 67 -23.62 -11.96 -0.82
N CYS A 68 -22.31 -12.19 -0.96
CA CYS A 68 -21.70 -12.71 -2.20
C CYS A 68 -20.40 -13.46 -1.92
N ASP A 69 -19.95 -14.22 -2.93
CA ASP A 69 -18.62 -14.82 -2.93
C ASP A 69 -17.54 -13.76 -3.18
N ILE A 70 -16.33 -14.00 -2.66
CA ILE A 70 -15.19 -13.06 -2.80
C ILE A 70 -14.87 -12.74 -4.26
N TYR A 71 -15.07 -13.66 -5.20
CA TYR A 71 -14.80 -13.45 -6.62
C TYR A 71 -15.66 -12.35 -7.26
N LYS A 72 -16.85 -12.08 -6.71
CA LYS A 72 -17.76 -11.03 -7.22
C LYS A 72 -17.35 -9.63 -6.77
N THR A 73 -16.49 -9.50 -5.76
CA THR A 73 -16.05 -8.21 -5.22
C THR A 73 -14.88 -7.60 -6.00
N ALA A 74 -14.17 -8.41 -6.81
CA ALA A 74 -13.00 -7.95 -7.55
C ALA A 74 -13.41 -7.17 -8.82
N SER A 75 -13.15 -5.88 -8.82
CA SER A 75 -13.44 -4.96 -9.92
C SER A 75 -12.20 -4.70 -10.77
N ILE A 76 -12.34 -4.75 -12.10
CA ILE A 76 -11.24 -4.53 -13.05
C ILE A 76 -10.88 -3.04 -13.08
N VAL A 77 -9.58 -2.75 -12.90
CA VAL A 77 -9.03 -1.40 -13.00
C VAL A 77 -8.62 -1.13 -14.45
N GLY A 78 -9.33 -0.21 -15.12
CA GLY A 78 -9.11 0.07 -16.56
C GLY A 78 -7.73 0.63 -16.92
N MET A 79 -6.96 1.09 -15.93
CA MET A 79 -5.59 1.61 -16.13
C MET A 79 -4.58 0.52 -16.48
N ALA A 80 -4.81 -0.73 -16.03
CA ALA A 80 -3.95 -1.87 -16.30
C ALA A 80 -4.78 -3.16 -16.26
N ASN A 81 -4.74 -3.94 -17.33
CA ASN A 81 -5.55 -5.15 -17.49
C ASN A 81 -5.29 -6.23 -16.42
N ASN A 82 -4.09 -6.21 -15.82
CA ASN A 82 -3.67 -7.16 -14.81
C ASN A 82 -3.93 -6.68 -13.37
N LEU A 83 -4.65 -5.56 -13.19
CA LEU A 83 -4.94 -4.96 -11.89
C LEU A 83 -6.43 -5.05 -11.58
N GLN A 84 -6.75 -5.54 -10.38
CA GLN A 84 -8.10 -5.51 -9.85
C GLN A 84 -8.11 -4.95 -8.43
N LEU A 85 -9.26 -4.43 -8.02
CA LEU A 85 -9.50 -3.90 -6.68
C LEU A 85 -10.70 -4.59 -6.03
N ILE A 86 -10.54 -5.02 -4.79
CA ILE A 86 -11.62 -5.25 -3.85
C ILE A 86 -11.71 -4.01 -2.96
N SER A 87 -12.77 -3.22 -3.16
CA SER A 87 -12.96 -1.97 -2.43
C SER A 87 -13.35 -2.23 -0.98
N ALA A 88 -13.00 -1.28 -0.11
CA ALA A 88 -13.40 -1.30 1.30
C ALA A 88 -14.92 -1.28 1.46
N ALA A 89 -15.37 -1.80 2.59
CA ALA A 89 -16.78 -1.71 2.98
C ALA A 89 -17.23 -0.25 3.07
N SER A 90 -18.40 0.02 2.55
CA SER A 90 -19.03 1.36 2.64
C SER A 90 -19.50 1.69 4.05
N ASP A 91 -19.76 0.67 4.87
CA ASP A 91 -20.14 0.82 6.27
C ASP A 91 -18.89 1.01 7.15
N PRO A 92 -18.68 2.20 7.76
CA PRO A 92 -17.53 2.46 8.61
C PRO A 92 -17.56 1.70 9.95
N PHE A 93 -18.72 1.17 10.34
CA PHE A 93 -18.88 0.42 11.58
C PHE A 93 -18.73 -1.09 11.39
N MET A 94 -18.53 -1.54 10.16
CA MET A 94 -18.30 -2.95 9.90
C MET A 94 -16.97 -3.42 10.50
N GLU A 95 -17.02 -4.52 11.26
CA GLU A 95 -15.82 -5.09 11.84
C GLU A 95 -15.00 -5.88 10.82
N ILE A 96 -13.68 -5.64 10.84
CA ILE A 96 -12.72 -6.46 10.08
C ILE A 96 -12.64 -7.84 10.74
N ASN A 97 -12.99 -8.89 10.00
CA ASN A 97 -12.72 -10.26 10.40
C ASN A 97 -11.41 -10.74 9.75
N PRO A 98 -10.29 -10.78 10.49
CA PRO A 98 -8.97 -11.11 9.93
C PRO A 98 -8.90 -12.49 9.29
N ASP A 99 -9.60 -13.49 9.85
CA ASP A 99 -9.56 -14.85 9.33
C ASP A 99 -10.31 -14.95 8.01
N LYS A 100 -11.46 -14.29 7.87
CA LYS A 100 -12.15 -14.17 6.57
C LYS A 100 -11.34 -13.43 5.52
N ILE A 101 -10.64 -12.35 5.89
CA ILE A 101 -9.75 -11.62 4.99
C ILE A 101 -8.60 -12.53 4.51
N MET A 102 -7.97 -13.27 5.41
CA MET A 102 -6.90 -14.19 5.02
C MET A 102 -7.40 -15.36 4.19
N GLN A 103 -8.59 -15.87 4.48
CA GLN A 103 -9.23 -16.88 3.62
C GLN A 103 -9.48 -16.32 2.21
N ALA A 104 -9.98 -15.08 2.11
CA ALA A 104 -10.13 -14.38 0.83
C ALA A 104 -8.78 -14.27 0.09
N CYS A 105 -7.70 -13.92 0.78
CA CYS A 105 -6.36 -13.87 0.18
C CYS A 105 -5.91 -15.25 -0.35
N LEU A 106 -6.19 -16.33 0.38
CA LEU A 106 -5.87 -17.71 -0.04
C LEU A 106 -6.67 -18.11 -1.29
N ASP A 107 -7.96 -17.81 -1.33
CA ASP A 107 -8.82 -18.14 -2.46
C ASP A 107 -8.45 -17.34 -3.72
N MET A 108 -8.24 -16.02 -3.57
CA MET A 108 -7.83 -15.15 -4.65
C MET A 108 -6.37 -15.42 -5.09
N GLY A 109 -5.51 -15.88 -4.19
CA GLY A 109 -4.11 -16.22 -4.47
C GLY A 109 -3.87 -17.30 -5.51
N LYS A 110 -4.93 -18.01 -5.95
CA LYS A 110 -4.91 -18.92 -7.10
C LYS A 110 -4.87 -18.20 -8.45
N TYR A 111 -5.32 -16.94 -8.47
CA TYR A 111 -5.49 -16.14 -9.70
C TYR A 111 -4.50 -14.98 -9.81
N TYR A 112 -3.92 -14.54 -8.69
CA TYR A 112 -3.00 -13.42 -8.62
C TYR A 112 -1.62 -13.84 -8.16
N GLU A 113 -0.60 -13.09 -8.59
CA GLU A 113 0.79 -13.26 -8.15
C GLU A 113 1.08 -12.38 -6.93
N TYR A 114 0.42 -11.22 -6.87
CA TYR A 114 0.55 -10.27 -5.77
C TYR A 114 -0.82 -9.86 -5.24
N ILE A 115 -0.95 -9.84 -3.92
CA ILE A 115 -2.10 -9.27 -3.21
C ILE A 115 -1.56 -8.15 -2.33
N ILE A 116 -1.94 -6.91 -2.63
CA ILE A 116 -1.54 -5.72 -1.88
C ILE A 116 -2.71 -5.33 -0.97
N ILE A 117 -2.47 -5.29 0.34
CA ILE A 117 -3.51 -4.97 1.31
C ILE A 117 -3.28 -3.54 1.82
N ASP A 118 -4.20 -2.63 1.50
CA ASP A 118 -4.24 -1.29 2.11
C ASP A 118 -4.92 -1.37 3.46
N THR A 119 -4.17 -1.22 4.54
CA THR A 119 -4.72 -1.35 5.88
C THR A 119 -5.30 -0.02 6.38
N ALA A 120 -6.37 -0.09 7.18
CA ALA A 120 -6.77 1.02 8.03
C ALA A 120 -5.66 1.35 9.05
N GLY A 121 -5.85 2.39 9.83
CA GLY A 121 -4.98 2.69 10.98
C GLY A 121 -4.80 1.48 11.91
N VAL A 122 -3.86 1.56 12.82
CA VAL A 122 -3.40 0.43 13.65
C VAL A 122 -4.45 0.04 14.70
N GLY A 123 -5.03 -1.15 14.55
CA GLY A 123 -5.97 -1.75 15.51
C GLY A 123 -5.78 -3.28 15.59
N ALA A 124 -6.34 -3.91 16.63
CA ALA A 124 -6.18 -5.33 16.88
C ALA A 124 -6.52 -6.23 15.67
N PRO A 125 -7.60 -5.99 14.90
CA PRO A 125 -7.90 -6.79 13.72
C PRO A 125 -6.84 -6.64 12.62
N VAL A 126 -6.31 -5.42 12.41
CA VAL A 126 -5.28 -5.12 11.41
C VAL A 126 -3.98 -5.84 11.75
N PHE A 127 -3.57 -5.89 13.03
CA PHE A 127 -2.38 -6.65 13.44
C PHE A 127 -2.43 -8.11 13.03
N LYS A 128 -3.58 -8.77 13.14
CA LYS A 128 -3.74 -10.17 12.72
C LYS A 128 -3.57 -10.35 11.22
N VAL A 129 -3.98 -9.38 10.41
CA VAL A 129 -3.74 -9.38 8.96
C VAL A 129 -2.25 -9.18 8.68
N LEU A 130 -1.60 -8.20 9.34
CA LEU A 130 -0.17 -7.92 9.19
C LEU A 130 0.71 -9.12 9.55
N GLN A 131 0.36 -9.88 10.60
CA GLN A 131 1.09 -11.08 11.02
C GLN A 131 1.11 -12.20 9.96
N LYS A 132 0.13 -12.21 9.07
CA LYS A 132 0.00 -13.24 8.02
C LYS A 132 0.48 -12.77 6.65
N ALA A 133 0.93 -11.52 6.54
CA ALA A 133 1.51 -10.98 5.31
C ALA A 133 2.95 -11.46 5.11
N ASP A 134 3.33 -11.73 3.86
CA ASP A 134 4.71 -12.11 3.49
C ASP A 134 5.68 -10.94 3.62
N MET A 135 5.18 -9.71 3.47
CA MET A 135 5.95 -8.48 3.59
C MET A 135 5.05 -7.34 4.10
N ILE A 136 5.59 -6.47 4.92
CA ILE A 136 4.92 -5.27 5.40
C ILE A 136 5.67 -4.04 4.88
N LEU A 137 4.98 -3.16 4.15
CA LEU A 137 5.48 -1.84 3.78
C LEU A 137 5.05 -0.83 4.82
N MET A 138 6.01 -0.31 5.57
CA MET A 138 5.82 0.79 6.50
C MET A 138 5.99 2.11 5.76
N VAL A 139 4.92 2.86 5.59
CA VAL A 139 4.94 4.15 4.89
C VAL A 139 5.04 5.29 5.89
N THR A 140 6.08 6.09 5.79
CA THR A 140 6.26 7.32 6.58
C THR A 140 6.54 8.52 5.66
N THR A 141 6.55 9.72 6.22
CA THR A 141 7.04 10.95 5.59
C THR A 141 8.29 11.43 6.34
N PRO A 142 9.10 12.34 5.78
CA PRO A 142 10.28 12.89 6.45
C PRO A 142 9.95 13.84 7.63
N ASP A 143 8.72 13.85 8.11
CA ASP A 143 8.30 14.56 9.32
C ASP A 143 8.74 13.76 10.57
N PRO A 144 9.44 14.38 11.54
CA PRO A 144 9.97 13.68 12.72
C PRO A 144 8.90 12.96 13.55
N VAL A 145 7.67 13.48 13.59
CA VAL A 145 6.57 12.81 14.31
C VAL A 145 6.14 11.55 13.56
N CYS A 146 6.09 11.61 12.22
CA CYS A 146 5.76 10.43 11.41
C CYS A 146 6.86 9.35 11.49
N VAL A 147 8.13 9.74 11.52
CA VAL A 147 9.27 8.81 11.68
C VAL A 147 9.20 8.12 13.03
N ARG A 148 9.03 8.88 14.12
CA ARG A 148 8.86 8.31 15.48
C ARG A 148 7.65 7.36 15.56
N ASP A 149 6.51 7.74 14.99
CA ASP A 149 5.30 6.91 15.03
C ASP A 149 5.51 5.61 14.20
N ALA A 150 6.29 5.68 13.11
CA ALA A 150 6.69 4.50 12.32
C ALA A 150 7.64 3.60 13.12
N SER A 151 8.60 4.16 13.86
CA SER A 151 9.51 3.42 14.76
C SER A 151 8.73 2.66 15.83
N ILE A 152 7.85 3.33 16.55
CA ILE A 152 6.99 2.70 17.56
C ILE A 152 6.15 1.57 16.96
N LEU A 153 5.58 1.77 15.78
CA LEU A 153 4.79 0.75 15.10
C LEU A 153 5.67 -0.43 14.66
N SER A 154 6.84 -0.16 14.10
CA SER A 154 7.81 -1.18 13.68
C SER A 154 8.18 -2.11 14.82
N ASP A 155 8.55 -1.55 15.98
CA ASP A 155 8.89 -2.31 17.19
C ASP A 155 7.71 -3.17 17.67
N ASN A 156 6.52 -2.59 17.71
CA ASN A 156 5.30 -3.31 18.08
C ASN A 156 4.99 -4.47 17.14
N LEU A 157 5.21 -4.31 15.85
CA LEU A 157 5.06 -5.35 14.84
C LEU A 157 6.12 -6.44 15.01
N TYR A 158 7.38 -6.04 15.23
CA TYR A 158 8.50 -6.96 15.41
C TYR A 158 8.29 -7.89 16.63
N VAL A 159 7.91 -7.32 17.77
CA VAL A 159 7.60 -8.10 18.99
C VAL A 159 6.46 -9.10 18.76
N ARG A 160 5.54 -8.79 17.86
CA ARG A 160 4.42 -9.68 17.49
C ARG A 160 4.74 -10.67 16.37
N GLY A 161 6.02 -10.76 15.97
CA GLY A 161 6.50 -11.74 14.99
C GLY A 161 6.49 -11.25 13.52
N CYS A 162 6.09 -10.01 13.25
CA CYS A 162 6.10 -9.41 11.92
C CYS A 162 7.52 -8.92 11.57
N LYS A 163 8.41 -9.84 11.15
CA LYS A 163 9.83 -9.53 10.95
C LYS A 163 10.17 -8.98 9.57
N ASN A 164 9.39 -9.31 8.54
CA ASN A 164 9.66 -8.87 7.17
C ASN A 164 9.03 -7.52 6.89
N GLN A 165 9.57 -6.49 7.53
CA GLN A 165 9.18 -5.11 7.36
C GLN A 165 10.14 -4.38 6.42
N ARG A 166 9.61 -3.45 5.62
CA ARG A 166 10.38 -2.58 4.71
C ARG A 166 9.88 -1.16 4.82
N LEU A 167 10.80 -0.21 4.89
CA LEU A 167 10.50 1.22 4.97
C LEU A 167 10.26 1.81 3.57
N VAL A 168 9.21 2.61 3.44
CA VAL A 168 8.98 3.48 2.30
C VAL A 168 8.85 4.91 2.84
N ILE A 169 9.76 5.78 2.45
CA ILE A 169 9.69 7.21 2.79
C ILE A 169 8.98 7.91 1.64
N ASN A 170 7.81 8.47 1.92
CA ASN A 170 6.94 9.12 0.94
C ASN A 170 6.94 10.64 1.12
N LYS A 171 6.57 11.36 0.07
CA LYS A 171 6.52 12.83 0.04
C LYS A 171 7.88 13.45 0.41
N MET A 172 8.96 12.90 -0.11
CA MET A 172 10.29 13.47 0.07
C MET A 172 10.39 14.75 -0.73
N PRO A 173 10.54 15.92 -0.10
CA PRO A 173 10.71 17.18 -0.82
C PRO A 173 12.06 17.23 -1.55
N ASP A 174 12.08 17.79 -2.76
CA ASP A 174 13.31 17.93 -3.57
C ASP A 174 14.43 18.71 -2.88
N ASP A 175 14.07 19.58 -1.94
CA ASP A 175 15.01 20.49 -1.27
C ASP A 175 15.46 19.98 0.11
N VAL A 176 14.85 18.95 0.68
CA VAL A 176 15.15 18.47 2.04
C VAL A 176 16.59 17.99 2.15
N LEU A 177 17.09 17.30 1.14
CA LEU A 177 18.50 16.90 1.06
C LEU A 177 19.44 18.11 0.86
N LYS A 178 18.95 19.19 0.23
CA LYS A 178 19.72 20.43 0.00
C LYS A 178 19.67 21.37 1.19
N MET A 179 18.59 21.36 1.97
CA MET A 179 18.37 22.29 3.09
C MET A 179 18.87 21.74 4.44
N GLY A 180 19.30 20.50 4.53
CA GLY A 180 19.77 19.89 5.79
C GLY A 180 18.67 19.81 6.87
N LEU A 181 17.39 19.92 6.49
CA LEU A 181 16.25 19.83 7.41
C LEU A 181 15.95 18.42 7.86
N VAL A 182 16.41 17.43 7.10
CA VAL A 182 16.59 16.06 7.52
C VAL A 182 18.09 15.87 7.51
N SER A 183 18.69 15.70 8.68
CA SER A 183 20.12 15.65 8.83
C SER A 183 20.72 14.52 7.99
N ASP A 184 20.01 13.40 7.86
CA ASP A 184 20.40 12.32 6.97
C ASP A 184 19.22 11.34 6.73
N LEU A 185 19.12 10.81 5.52
CA LEU A 185 18.23 9.71 5.21
C LEU A 185 18.56 8.48 6.10
N ASP A 186 19.85 8.30 6.39
CA ASP A 186 20.34 7.23 7.24
C ASP A 186 19.83 7.37 8.69
N GLU A 187 19.72 8.60 9.22
CA GLU A 187 19.16 8.85 10.55
C GLU A 187 17.69 8.40 10.65
N MET A 188 16.87 8.66 9.63
CA MET A 188 15.49 8.18 9.60
C MET A 188 15.39 6.66 9.50
N ILE A 189 16.27 6.03 8.72
CA ILE A 189 16.33 4.58 8.59
C ILE A 189 16.71 3.94 9.93
N ASP A 190 17.72 4.50 10.59
CA ASP A 190 18.21 4.04 11.89
C ASP A 190 17.15 4.21 12.98
N GLU A 191 16.42 5.34 13.01
CA GLU A 191 15.35 5.58 13.97
C GLU A 191 14.19 4.59 13.81
N VAL A 192 13.78 4.28 12.57
CA VAL A 192 12.71 3.30 12.32
C VAL A 192 13.19 1.86 12.49
N GLY A 193 14.49 1.60 12.32
CA GLY A 193 15.13 0.32 12.56
C GLY A 193 14.79 -0.78 11.53
N ILE A 194 14.29 -0.43 10.33
CA ILE A 194 13.97 -1.39 9.28
C ILE A 194 14.56 -0.97 7.92
N GLN A 195 14.81 -1.95 7.08
CA GLN A 195 15.44 -1.75 5.78
C GLN A 195 14.61 -0.87 4.86
N LEU A 196 15.23 0.16 4.29
CA LEU A 196 14.64 1.02 3.27
C LEU A 196 14.38 0.23 1.98
N LEU A 197 13.15 0.31 1.46
CA LEU A 197 12.75 -0.25 0.17
C LEU A 197 12.72 0.82 -0.92
N GLY A 198 12.38 2.06 -0.58
CA GLY A 198 12.34 3.14 -1.55
C GLY A 198 11.94 4.49 -0.97
N VAL A 199 12.28 5.53 -1.72
CA VAL A 199 11.91 6.91 -1.44
C VAL A 199 11.02 7.41 -2.58
N ILE A 200 9.87 7.97 -2.24
CA ILE A 200 8.91 8.54 -3.19
C ILE A 200 8.98 10.05 -3.04
N PRO A 201 9.36 10.79 -4.07
CA PRO A 201 9.41 12.25 -4.01
C PRO A 201 8.03 12.86 -3.83
N ASP A 202 7.97 14.07 -3.28
CA ASP A 202 6.75 14.87 -3.27
C ASP A 202 6.47 15.36 -4.69
N ASP A 203 5.47 14.77 -5.32
CA ASP A 203 5.17 14.95 -6.73
C ASP A 203 3.71 15.36 -6.91
N ILE A 204 3.50 16.56 -7.45
CA ILE A 204 2.16 17.11 -7.73
C ILE A 204 1.34 16.22 -8.67
N ASN A 205 1.99 15.39 -9.50
CA ASN A 205 1.27 14.46 -10.36
C ASN A 205 0.51 13.39 -9.56
N VAL A 206 0.93 13.08 -8.33
CA VAL A 206 0.25 12.08 -7.49
C VAL A 206 -1.20 12.52 -7.16
N PRO A 207 -1.44 13.65 -6.46
CA PRO A 207 -2.80 14.08 -6.17
C PRO A 207 -3.59 14.43 -7.43
N LEU A 208 -2.97 14.98 -8.48
CA LEU A 208 -3.66 15.33 -9.73
C LEU A 208 -4.15 14.10 -10.49
N SER A 209 -3.32 13.07 -10.60
CA SER A 209 -3.67 11.84 -11.33
C SER A 209 -4.67 11.01 -10.55
N PHE A 210 -4.41 10.75 -9.28
CA PHE A 210 -5.31 9.96 -8.43
C PHE A 210 -6.64 10.66 -8.17
N GLY A 211 -6.66 12.01 -8.07
CA GLY A 211 -7.91 12.75 -7.97
C GLY A 211 -8.79 12.66 -9.23
N LYS A 212 -8.19 12.38 -10.40
CA LYS A 212 -8.89 12.16 -11.67
C LYS A 212 -9.15 10.68 -11.98
N GLY A 213 -8.63 9.76 -11.18
CA GLY A 213 -8.71 8.33 -11.44
C GLY A 213 -7.95 7.89 -12.71
N VAL A 214 -6.81 8.52 -13.00
CA VAL A 214 -5.96 8.21 -14.16
C VAL A 214 -4.55 7.84 -13.72
N PRO A 215 -3.80 7.07 -14.53
CA PRO A 215 -2.41 6.72 -14.17
C PRO A 215 -1.51 7.97 -14.16
N LEU A 216 -0.46 7.92 -13.34
CA LEU A 216 0.57 8.95 -13.36
C LEU A 216 1.31 8.96 -14.73
N PRO A 217 1.80 10.12 -15.17
CA PRO A 217 2.70 10.19 -16.32
C PRO A 217 3.92 9.28 -16.12
N LEU A 218 4.34 8.55 -17.15
CA LEU A 218 5.45 7.59 -17.05
C LEU A 218 6.78 8.23 -16.62
N ASN A 219 6.98 9.51 -16.97
CA ASN A 219 8.16 10.28 -16.61
C ASN A 219 8.07 10.97 -15.24
N ALA A 220 6.92 10.91 -14.58
CA ALA A 220 6.73 11.51 -13.25
C ALA A 220 7.70 10.88 -12.23
N PRO A 221 8.36 11.69 -11.39
CA PRO A 221 9.31 11.19 -10.37
C PRO A 221 8.70 10.11 -9.47
N ALA A 222 7.48 10.33 -8.97
CA ALA A 222 6.79 9.34 -8.15
C ALA A 222 6.48 8.03 -8.91
N GLN A 223 6.15 8.10 -10.22
CA GLN A 223 5.92 6.89 -11.02
C GLN A 223 7.18 6.04 -11.16
N LYS A 224 8.33 6.68 -11.34
CA LYS A 224 9.64 6.00 -11.36
C LYS A 224 9.94 5.33 -10.03
N ALA A 225 9.67 6.04 -8.92
CA ALA A 225 9.84 5.51 -7.56
C ALA A 225 8.92 4.29 -7.31
N TYR A 226 7.64 4.34 -7.67
CA TYR A 226 6.73 3.20 -7.57
C TYR A 226 7.22 2.02 -8.41
N THR A 227 7.73 2.27 -9.61
CA THR A 227 8.29 1.22 -10.47
C THR A 227 9.53 0.56 -9.85
N ALA A 228 10.43 1.34 -9.24
CA ALA A 228 11.60 0.82 -8.55
C ALA A 228 11.22 0.02 -7.29
N ILE A 229 10.22 0.48 -6.50
CA ILE A 229 9.69 -0.24 -5.35
C ILE A 229 9.08 -1.58 -5.80
N ALA A 230 8.25 -1.57 -6.85
CA ALA A 230 7.66 -2.78 -7.41
C ALA A 230 8.73 -3.78 -7.87
N ALA A 231 9.79 -3.33 -8.54
CA ALA A 231 10.91 -4.16 -8.96
C ALA A 231 11.61 -4.83 -7.75
N ARG A 232 11.86 -4.08 -6.68
CA ARG A 232 12.45 -4.65 -5.44
C ARG A 232 11.50 -5.64 -4.75
N ILE A 233 10.18 -5.42 -4.79
CA ILE A 233 9.20 -6.38 -4.28
C ILE A 233 9.24 -7.68 -5.07
N THR A 234 9.51 -7.64 -6.38
CA THR A 234 9.66 -8.83 -7.23
C THR A 234 11.02 -9.51 -7.08
N GLY A 235 11.97 -8.91 -6.35
CA GLY A 235 13.31 -9.46 -6.10
C GLY A 235 14.36 -8.99 -7.09
N GLU A 236 14.06 -7.97 -7.91
CA GLU A 236 15.06 -7.38 -8.82
C GLU A 236 16.00 -6.45 -8.03
N GLU A 237 17.27 -6.51 -8.36
CA GLU A 237 18.27 -5.58 -7.85
C GLU A 237 18.18 -4.25 -8.60
N VAL A 238 17.58 -3.26 -7.96
CA VAL A 238 17.49 -1.89 -8.50
C VAL A 238 18.16 -0.94 -7.52
N PRO A 239 19.14 -0.12 -7.96
CA PRO A 239 19.78 0.86 -7.08
C PRO A 239 18.76 1.81 -6.47
N LEU A 240 18.98 2.20 -5.20
CA LEU A 240 18.21 3.28 -4.57
C LEU A 240 18.55 4.58 -5.30
N SER A 241 17.54 5.21 -5.88
CA SER A 241 17.66 6.55 -6.45
C SER A 241 16.91 7.51 -5.53
N VAL A 242 17.62 8.51 -5.05
CA VAL A 242 17.10 9.59 -4.19
C VAL A 242 16.91 10.88 -5.01
N ARG A 243 17.06 10.77 -6.36
CA ARG A 243 16.96 11.91 -7.29
C ARG A 243 15.77 11.76 -8.22
#